data_996d647a6037e9ae363efce4eb2fb2d6
#
_entry.id   996d647a6037e9ae363efce4eb2fb2d6
#
_cell.length_a   1.000
_cell.length_b   1.000
_cell.length_c   1.000
_cell.angle_alpha   90.00
_cell.angle_beta   90.00
_cell.angle_gamma   90.00
#
_symmetry.space_group_name_H-M   'P 1'
#
loop_
_entity.id
_entity.type
_entity.pdbx_description
1 polymer ?
#
loop_
_entity_poly.entity_id
_entity_poly.type
_entity_poly.pdbx_seq_one_letter_code
_entity_poly.pdbx_strand_id
1 'polypeptide(L)'
;MSNTILTPTAVTREALRILHQKLNFVGSIDRQYDDSFAKSGAKIGDSLKIRLPNQYTVRTGKTIQAQDTTESSVTLQVATQKGVDVNFSSAELTLSLDDFSKRVLEPAMSVLAANIESDALSMRLDVANQVNNQGSAATLSKLLAGRKILNDTLTPLDNRTALLNTQ
;
A
#
# COMPACT_ATOMS: atom_id res chain seq x y z
N MET A 1 15.66 27.91 29.45
CA MET A 1 15.07 26.84 28.64
C MET A 1 16.10 26.49 27.59
N SER A 2 16.51 25.24 27.54
CA SER A 2 17.45 24.72 26.53
C SER A 2 16.79 24.80 25.15
N ASN A 3 17.39 25.57 24.25
CA ASN A 3 16.91 25.70 22.88
C ASN A 3 17.29 24.42 22.14
N THR A 4 16.35 23.48 22.05
CA THR A 4 16.53 22.21 21.31
C THR A 4 16.38 22.50 19.82
N ILE A 5 17.50 22.60 19.13
CA ILE A 5 17.53 22.69 17.67
C ILE A 5 16.93 21.37 17.10
N LEU A 6 16.05 21.48 16.12
CA LEU A 6 15.48 20.35 15.42
C LEU A 6 16.57 19.48 14.80
N THR A 7 16.66 18.24 15.22
CA THR A 7 17.62 17.29 14.64
C THR A 7 17.03 16.63 13.40
N PRO A 8 17.83 16.31 12.37
CA PRO A 8 17.34 15.60 11.17
C PRO A 8 16.60 14.31 11.51
N THR A 9 17.06 13.59 12.52
CA THR A 9 16.41 12.34 12.98
C THR A 9 15.00 12.58 13.56
N ALA A 10 14.81 13.66 14.33
CA ALA A 10 13.50 14.01 14.88
C ALA A 10 12.53 14.39 13.76
N VAL A 11 12.98 15.21 12.80
CA VAL A 11 12.20 15.62 11.63
C VAL A 11 11.81 14.41 10.77
N THR A 12 12.74 13.51 10.48
CA THR A 12 12.46 12.30 9.70
C THR A 12 11.44 11.40 10.39
N ARG A 13 11.57 11.21 11.69
CA ARG A 13 10.64 10.37 12.47
C ARG A 13 9.23 10.96 12.45
N GLU A 14 9.11 12.26 12.61
CA GLU A 14 7.82 12.95 12.56
C GLU A 14 7.20 12.93 11.17
N ALA A 15 8.00 13.14 10.12
CA ALA A 15 7.54 13.04 8.74
C ALA A 15 6.99 11.63 8.42
N LEU A 16 7.69 10.58 8.84
CA LEU A 16 7.23 9.20 8.68
C LEU A 16 5.93 8.94 9.46
N ARG A 17 5.79 9.46 10.67
CA ARG A 17 4.57 9.32 11.47
C ARG A 17 3.37 9.93 10.73
N ILE A 18 3.54 11.15 10.22
CA ILE A 18 2.49 11.86 9.48
C ILE A 18 2.14 11.11 8.19
N LEU A 19 3.14 10.67 7.43
CA LEU A 19 2.95 9.91 6.20
C LEU A 19 2.11 8.64 6.46
N HIS A 20 2.49 7.85 7.47
CA HIS A 20 1.75 6.64 7.83
C HIS A 20 0.30 6.92 8.25
N GLN A 21 0.03 8.04 8.91
CA GLN A 21 -1.33 8.43 9.29
C GLN A 21 -2.19 8.88 8.10
N LYS A 22 -1.57 9.40 7.03
CA LYS A 22 -2.29 9.86 5.83
C LYS A 22 -2.57 8.75 4.82
N LEU A 23 -1.86 7.63 4.89
CA LEU A 23 -2.05 6.49 4.00
C LEU A 23 -3.24 5.63 4.47
N ASN A 24 -4.32 5.62 3.71
CA ASN A 24 -5.53 4.85 4.00
C ASN A 24 -5.57 3.52 3.24
N PHE A 25 -5.48 3.56 1.91
CA PHE A 25 -5.51 2.35 1.08
C PHE A 25 -4.25 1.51 1.28
N VAL A 26 -3.08 2.12 1.14
CA VAL A 26 -1.79 1.45 1.37
C VAL A 26 -1.65 0.95 2.81
N GLY A 27 -2.33 1.62 3.77
CA GLY A 27 -2.41 1.17 5.16
C GLY A 27 -3.27 -0.08 5.37
N SER A 28 -4.26 -0.33 4.50
CA SER A 28 -5.21 -1.45 4.61
C SER A 28 -4.81 -2.71 3.85
N ILE A 29 -3.85 -2.62 2.92
CA ILE A 29 -3.35 -3.79 2.19
C ILE A 29 -2.40 -4.64 3.03
N ASP A 30 -2.30 -5.93 2.72
CA ASP A 30 -1.32 -6.82 3.34
C ASP A 30 0.10 -6.49 2.86
N ARG A 31 1.02 -6.28 3.81
CA ARG A 31 2.43 -5.94 3.56
C ARG A 31 3.39 -6.93 4.19
N GLN A 32 2.89 -8.09 4.65
CA GLN A 32 3.65 -9.03 5.47
C GLN A 32 4.23 -10.21 4.67
N TYR A 33 4.31 -10.09 3.35
CA TYR A 33 4.83 -11.18 2.53
C TYR A 33 6.31 -11.48 2.81
N ASP A 34 7.13 -10.44 2.93
CA ASP A 34 8.57 -10.55 3.15
C ASP A 34 9.08 -9.34 3.95
N ASP A 35 9.99 -9.54 4.88
CA ASP A 35 10.57 -8.51 5.73
C ASP A 35 12.00 -8.08 5.31
N SER A 36 12.52 -8.60 4.23
CA SER A 36 13.90 -8.33 3.77
C SER A 36 14.15 -6.85 3.54
N PHE A 37 13.18 -6.14 2.95
CA PHE A 37 13.28 -4.69 2.73
C PHE A 37 13.07 -3.86 4.00
N ALA A 38 12.43 -4.39 5.01
CA ALA A 38 12.22 -3.69 6.27
C ALA A 38 13.53 -3.52 7.06
N LYS A 39 14.47 -4.45 6.91
CA LYS A 39 15.74 -4.45 7.65
C LYS A 39 16.83 -3.66 6.95
N SER A 40 16.96 -3.79 5.65
CA SER A 40 18.05 -3.20 4.85
C SER A 40 17.62 -1.98 4.04
N GLY A 41 16.31 -1.69 3.99
CA GLY A 41 15.73 -0.75 3.04
C GLY A 41 15.72 -1.30 1.61
N ALA A 42 14.78 -0.85 0.81
CA ALA A 42 14.71 -1.18 -0.61
C ALA A 42 15.44 -0.11 -1.44
N LYS A 43 16.25 -0.54 -2.39
CA LYS A 43 16.88 0.36 -3.38
C LYS A 43 16.17 0.20 -4.73
N ILE A 44 16.22 1.24 -5.55
CA ILE A 44 15.72 1.14 -6.93
C ILE A 44 16.49 0.05 -7.66
N GLY A 45 15.75 -0.86 -8.32
CA GLY A 45 16.30 -2.03 -8.99
C GLY A 45 16.27 -3.30 -8.15
N ASP A 46 16.08 -3.22 -6.84
CA ASP A 46 15.92 -4.40 -6.00
C ASP A 46 14.67 -5.18 -6.42
N SER A 47 14.75 -6.49 -6.37
CA SER A 47 13.66 -7.36 -6.78
C SER A 47 13.31 -8.38 -5.70
N LEU A 48 12.03 -8.61 -5.52
CA LEU A 48 11.47 -9.63 -4.65
C LEU A 48 10.78 -10.70 -5.49
N LYS A 49 11.14 -11.95 -5.29
CA LYS A 49 10.54 -13.08 -5.99
C LYS A 49 9.40 -13.66 -5.17
N ILE A 50 8.19 -13.49 -5.66
CA ILE A 50 6.96 -13.99 -5.03
C ILE A 50 6.62 -15.34 -5.64
N ARG A 51 6.63 -16.41 -4.83
CA ARG A 51 6.21 -17.74 -5.25
C ARG A 51 4.70 -17.81 -5.29
N LEU A 52 4.17 -18.33 -6.40
CA LEU A 52 2.74 -18.59 -6.54
C LEU A 52 2.39 -19.98 -5.99
N PRO A 53 1.17 -20.16 -5.44
CA PRO A 53 0.75 -21.47 -4.98
C PRO A 53 0.67 -22.47 -6.14
N ASN A 54 1.12 -23.69 -5.88
CA ASN A 54 1.06 -24.78 -6.85
C ASN A 54 -0.40 -25.20 -7.09
N GLN A 55 -0.73 -25.48 -8.34
CA GLN A 55 -2.04 -25.98 -8.72
C GLN A 55 -1.97 -27.46 -9.01
N TYR A 56 -2.81 -28.24 -8.33
CA TYR A 56 -2.94 -29.67 -8.53
C TYR A 56 -4.33 -30.02 -9.06
N THR A 57 -4.41 -31.03 -9.91
CA THR A 57 -5.68 -31.55 -10.42
C THR A 57 -6.13 -32.79 -9.61
N VAL A 58 -7.42 -32.83 -9.27
CA VAL A 58 -7.99 -33.98 -8.58
C VAL A 58 -8.27 -35.09 -9.59
N ARG A 59 -7.71 -36.28 -9.36
CA ARG A 59 -8.02 -37.47 -10.19
C ARG A 59 -9.33 -38.10 -9.78
N THR A 60 -9.98 -38.76 -10.72
CA THR A 60 -11.14 -39.63 -10.48
C THR A 60 -10.78 -41.07 -10.85
N GLY A 61 -11.09 -42.03 -9.97
CA GLY A 61 -10.82 -43.47 -10.22
C GLY A 61 -9.70 -44.06 -9.37
N LYS A 62 -9.43 -45.37 -9.56
CA LYS A 62 -8.47 -46.14 -8.73
C LYS A 62 -7.01 -46.01 -9.19
N THR A 63 -6.76 -45.65 -10.46
CA THR A 63 -5.42 -45.60 -11.03
C THR A 63 -4.69 -44.34 -10.54
N ILE A 64 -3.48 -44.50 -10.02
CA ILE A 64 -2.62 -43.38 -9.59
C ILE A 64 -2.18 -42.58 -10.83
N GLN A 65 -2.37 -41.27 -10.80
CA GLN A 65 -1.85 -40.34 -11.77
C GLN A 65 -0.92 -39.37 -10.99
N ALA A 66 0.37 -39.68 -11.02
CA ALA A 66 1.36 -38.80 -10.38
C ALA A 66 1.43 -37.46 -11.13
N GLN A 67 1.51 -36.40 -10.40
CA GLN A 67 1.67 -35.04 -10.94
C GLN A 67 2.99 -34.47 -10.41
N ASP A 68 3.76 -33.87 -11.31
CA ASP A 68 4.97 -33.17 -10.93
C ASP A 68 4.61 -31.79 -10.34
N THR A 69 5.37 -31.36 -9.35
CA THR A 69 5.23 -30.05 -8.74
C THR A 69 5.97 -29.01 -9.59
N THR A 70 5.23 -28.10 -10.19
CA THR A 70 5.81 -27.00 -10.97
C THR A 70 5.63 -25.70 -10.18
N GLU A 71 6.73 -25.17 -9.64
CA GLU A 71 6.72 -23.89 -8.94
C GLU A 71 6.80 -22.73 -9.96
N SER A 72 5.81 -21.85 -9.93
CA SER A 72 5.82 -20.58 -10.66
C SER A 72 6.08 -19.41 -9.71
N SER A 73 6.65 -18.34 -10.24
CA SER A 73 6.94 -17.14 -9.44
C SER A 73 6.78 -15.88 -10.26
N VAL A 74 6.38 -14.81 -9.59
CA VAL A 74 6.31 -13.45 -10.13
C VAL A 74 7.38 -12.60 -9.45
N THR A 75 8.04 -11.75 -10.22
CA THR A 75 9.06 -10.84 -9.70
C THR A 75 8.44 -9.47 -9.50
N LEU A 76 8.50 -8.96 -8.28
CA LEU A 76 8.18 -7.58 -7.94
C LEU A 76 9.49 -6.78 -7.91
N GLN A 77 9.56 -5.72 -8.68
CA GLN A 77 10.75 -4.86 -8.73
C GLN A 77 10.44 -3.47 -8.17
N VAL A 78 11.37 -2.92 -7.40
CA VAL A 78 11.31 -1.54 -6.92
C VAL A 78 11.73 -0.62 -8.06
N ALA A 79 10.75 0.01 -8.72
CA ALA A 79 10.96 0.80 -9.93
C ALA A 79 10.80 2.32 -9.72
N THR A 80 10.09 2.74 -8.69
CA THR A 80 9.68 4.15 -8.52
C THR A 80 10.18 4.72 -7.20
N GLN A 81 10.76 5.90 -7.28
CA GLN A 81 11.11 6.73 -6.11
C GLN A 81 10.39 8.05 -6.19
N LYS A 82 9.74 8.45 -5.11
CA LYS A 82 9.02 9.72 -5.00
C LYS A 82 9.48 10.48 -3.77
N GLY A 83 9.54 11.79 -3.88
CA GLY A 83 9.92 12.67 -2.79
C GLY A 83 9.29 14.05 -2.94
N VAL A 84 9.30 14.80 -1.87
CA VAL A 84 8.96 16.22 -1.85
C VAL A 84 10.16 16.96 -1.29
N ASP A 85 10.71 17.87 -2.09
CA ASP A 85 11.84 18.70 -1.70
C ASP A 85 11.34 20.01 -1.11
N VAL A 86 11.73 20.27 0.14
CA VAL A 86 11.29 21.45 0.88
C VAL A 86 12.53 22.26 1.30
N ASN A 87 12.57 23.52 0.88
CA ASN A 87 13.54 24.48 1.39
C ASN A 87 13.00 25.15 2.65
N PHE A 88 13.82 25.23 3.67
CA PHE A 88 13.51 25.94 4.91
C PHE A 88 14.71 26.76 5.39
N SER A 89 14.41 27.87 6.01
CA SER A 89 15.41 28.81 6.51
C SER A 89 15.94 28.43 7.90
N SER A 90 17.07 28.98 8.28
CA SER A 90 17.62 28.81 9.64
C SER A 90 16.64 29.27 10.73
N ALA A 91 15.78 30.24 10.44
CA ALA A 91 14.78 30.74 11.37
C ALA A 91 13.70 29.68 11.62
N GLU A 92 13.31 28.88 10.61
CA GLU A 92 12.34 27.82 10.74
C GLU A 92 12.88 26.62 11.54
N LEU A 93 14.19 26.37 11.51
CA LEU A 93 14.87 25.38 12.35
C LEU A 93 14.83 25.69 13.85
N THR A 94 14.58 26.96 14.21
CA THR A 94 14.43 27.38 15.62
C THR A 94 13.01 27.22 16.17
N LEU A 95 12.05 26.83 15.31
CA LEU A 95 10.69 26.54 15.72
C LEU A 95 10.63 25.27 16.60
N SER A 96 9.58 25.15 17.37
CA SER A 96 9.28 23.89 18.03
C SER A 96 9.01 22.81 16.99
N LEU A 97 9.25 21.53 17.34
CA LEU A 97 8.97 20.42 16.43
C LEU A 97 7.49 20.40 16.01
N ASP A 98 6.58 20.74 16.91
CA ASP A 98 5.14 20.77 16.63
C ASP A 98 4.76 21.89 15.64
N ASP A 99 5.34 23.08 15.77
CA ASP A 99 5.10 24.19 14.85
C ASP A 99 5.70 23.90 13.47
N PHE A 100 6.91 23.35 13.42
CA PHE A 100 7.55 22.93 12.19
C PHE A 100 6.76 21.81 11.49
N SER A 101 6.28 20.83 12.26
CA SER A 101 5.45 19.74 11.77
C SER A 101 4.18 20.25 11.09
N LYS A 102 3.43 21.11 11.75
CA LYS A 102 2.17 21.65 11.23
C LYS A 102 2.35 22.55 10.01
N ARG A 103 3.41 23.37 9.99
CA ARG A 103 3.61 24.39 8.95
C ARG A 103 4.30 23.84 7.70
N VAL A 104 5.20 22.88 7.86
CA VAL A 104 6.06 22.37 6.78
C VAL A 104 5.81 20.90 6.48
N LEU A 105 5.89 20.02 7.50
CA LEU A 105 5.84 18.59 7.26
C LEU A 105 4.44 18.10 6.89
N GLU A 106 3.41 18.54 7.56
CA GLU A 106 2.03 18.09 7.27
C GLU A 106 1.58 18.34 5.83
N PRO A 107 1.75 19.56 5.27
CA PRO A 107 1.41 19.80 3.87
C PRO A 107 2.26 18.97 2.90
N ALA A 108 3.59 18.90 3.13
CA ALA A 108 4.50 18.12 2.28
C ALA A 108 4.15 16.62 2.28
N MET A 109 3.95 16.05 3.46
CA MET A 109 3.58 14.64 3.60
C MET A 109 2.17 14.34 3.08
N SER A 110 1.24 15.30 3.14
CA SER A 110 -0.11 15.13 2.56
C SER A 110 -0.06 15.01 1.04
N VAL A 111 0.75 15.83 0.37
CA VAL A 111 0.93 15.75 -1.08
C VAL A 111 1.62 14.44 -1.48
N LEU A 112 2.65 14.03 -0.75
CA LEU A 112 3.34 12.77 -1.01
C LEU A 112 2.41 11.57 -0.80
N ALA A 113 1.64 11.54 0.29
CA ALA A 113 0.68 10.49 0.58
C ALA A 113 -0.40 10.39 -0.51
N ALA A 114 -0.97 11.53 -0.93
CA ALA A 114 -1.97 11.56 -2.00
C ALA A 114 -1.42 11.01 -3.33
N ASN A 115 -0.16 11.28 -3.63
CA ASN A 115 0.47 10.78 -4.84
C ASN A 115 0.72 9.26 -4.77
N ILE A 116 1.19 8.75 -3.62
CA ILE A 116 1.38 7.32 -3.38
C ILE A 116 0.02 6.57 -3.44
N GLU A 117 -1.01 7.10 -2.80
CA GLU A 117 -2.36 6.54 -2.83
C GLU A 117 -2.94 6.50 -4.25
N SER A 118 -2.75 7.57 -5.02
CA SER A 118 -3.20 7.64 -6.42
C SER A 118 -2.53 6.58 -7.28
N ASP A 119 -1.23 6.36 -7.11
CA ASP A 119 -0.51 5.32 -7.84
C ASP A 119 -0.97 3.92 -7.43
N ALA A 120 -1.11 3.68 -6.14
CA ALA A 120 -1.59 2.40 -5.64
C ALA A 120 -3.03 2.11 -6.12
N LEU A 121 -3.91 3.11 -6.14
CA LEU A 121 -5.27 2.98 -6.65
C LEU A 121 -5.34 2.83 -8.18
N SER A 122 -4.31 3.21 -8.93
CA SER A 122 -4.26 3.00 -10.38
C SER A 122 -4.31 1.51 -10.76
N MET A 123 -3.87 0.63 -9.88
CA MET A 123 -3.91 -0.83 -10.03
C MET A 123 -5.35 -1.36 -10.21
N ARG A 124 -6.39 -0.56 -9.88
CA ARG A 124 -7.80 -0.92 -10.17
C ARG A 124 -8.06 -1.23 -11.65
N LEU A 125 -7.26 -0.68 -12.54
CA LEU A 125 -7.39 -0.90 -13.98
C LEU A 125 -6.91 -2.30 -14.41
N ASP A 126 -6.06 -2.92 -13.60
CA ASP A 126 -5.46 -4.23 -13.87
C ASP A 126 -6.27 -5.38 -13.22
N VAL A 127 -7.26 -5.04 -12.37
CA VAL A 127 -8.10 -6.02 -11.69
C VAL A 127 -9.24 -6.47 -12.60
N ALA A 128 -9.34 -7.78 -12.85
CA ALA A 128 -10.40 -8.34 -13.69
C ALA A 128 -11.80 -8.29 -13.02
N ASN A 129 -11.85 -8.38 -11.69
CA ASN A 129 -13.10 -8.40 -10.94
C ASN A 129 -13.57 -6.98 -10.63
N GLN A 130 -14.47 -6.47 -11.44
CA GLN A 130 -14.97 -5.08 -11.35
C GLN A 130 -16.49 -5.04 -11.30
N VAL A 131 -17.04 -4.12 -10.52
CA VAL A 131 -18.45 -3.75 -10.53
C VAL A 131 -18.56 -2.36 -11.16
N ASN A 132 -19.08 -2.30 -12.38
CA ASN A 132 -19.26 -1.00 -13.06
C ASN A 132 -20.36 -0.19 -12.36
N ASN A 133 -19.99 1.01 -11.93
CA ASN A 133 -20.90 1.99 -11.35
C ASN A 133 -20.65 3.40 -11.91
N GLN A 134 -20.11 3.50 -13.12
CA GLN A 134 -19.73 4.78 -13.73
C GLN A 134 -20.97 5.69 -13.89
N GLY A 135 -20.84 6.93 -13.44
CA GLY A 135 -21.90 7.95 -13.56
C GLY A 135 -23.03 7.85 -12.52
N SER A 136 -22.94 6.96 -11.53
CA SER A 136 -23.95 6.80 -10.48
C SER A 136 -23.30 6.78 -9.09
N ALA A 137 -24.06 7.20 -8.07
CA ALA A 137 -23.63 7.09 -6.70
C ALA A 137 -23.49 5.61 -6.28
N ALA A 138 -22.51 5.32 -5.42
CA ALA A 138 -22.32 3.98 -4.89
C ALA A 138 -23.48 3.62 -3.94
N THR A 139 -24.24 2.61 -4.29
CA THR A 139 -25.35 2.09 -3.47
C THR A 139 -24.93 0.85 -2.71
N LEU A 140 -25.67 0.53 -1.65
CA LEU A 140 -25.46 -0.73 -0.89
C LEU A 140 -25.54 -1.96 -1.82
N SER A 141 -26.41 -1.95 -2.82
CA SER A 141 -26.53 -3.03 -3.81
C SER A 141 -25.22 -3.26 -4.58
N LYS A 142 -24.49 -2.20 -4.92
CA LYS A 142 -23.20 -2.28 -5.60
C LYS A 142 -22.09 -2.84 -4.68
N LEU A 143 -22.12 -2.46 -3.41
CA LEU A 143 -21.22 -3.03 -2.40
C LEU A 143 -21.47 -4.55 -2.22
N LEU A 144 -22.73 -4.95 -2.16
CA LEU A 144 -23.10 -6.37 -2.07
C LEU A 144 -22.75 -7.14 -3.35
N ALA A 145 -22.85 -6.51 -4.52
CA ALA A 145 -22.39 -7.11 -5.77
C ALA A 145 -20.86 -7.36 -5.76
N GLY A 146 -20.07 -6.43 -5.27
CA GLY A 146 -18.64 -6.62 -5.06
C GLY A 146 -18.34 -7.78 -4.09
N ARG A 147 -19.06 -7.85 -2.98
CA ARG A 147 -18.94 -8.97 -2.03
C ARG A 147 -19.31 -10.31 -2.68
N LYS A 148 -20.33 -10.34 -3.53
CA LYS A 148 -20.73 -11.54 -4.27
C LYS A 148 -19.58 -12.01 -5.17
N ILE A 149 -18.95 -11.13 -5.94
CA ILE A 149 -17.83 -11.48 -6.81
C ILE A 149 -16.68 -12.09 -5.99
N LEU A 150 -16.33 -11.50 -4.84
CA LEU A 150 -15.30 -12.06 -3.96
C LEU A 150 -15.67 -13.45 -3.42
N ASN A 151 -16.95 -13.73 -3.17
CA ASN A 151 -17.40 -15.04 -2.75
C ASN A 151 -17.37 -16.05 -3.91
N ASP A 152 -17.80 -15.65 -5.10
CA ASP A 152 -17.82 -16.49 -6.31
C ASP A 152 -16.38 -16.89 -6.73
N THR A 153 -15.39 -16.04 -6.43
CA THR A 153 -13.95 -16.32 -6.65
C THR A 153 -13.27 -17.02 -5.48
N LEU A 154 -14.02 -17.48 -4.47
CA LEU A 154 -13.51 -18.19 -3.30
C LEU A 154 -12.44 -17.41 -2.51
N THR A 155 -12.48 -16.10 -2.54
CA THR A 155 -11.57 -15.25 -1.74
C THR A 155 -11.84 -15.51 -0.25
N PRO A 156 -10.80 -15.59 0.63
CA PRO A 156 -10.99 -15.74 2.07
C PRO A 156 -11.92 -14.68 2.66
N LEU A 157 -12.72 -15.08 3.65
CA LEU A 157 -13.70 -14.18 4.28
C LEU A 157 -13.06 -13.17 5.23
N ASP A 158 -11.90 -13.51 5.76
CA ASP A 158 -11.18 -12.70 6.74
C ASP A 158 -10.48 -11.51 6.10
N ASN A 159 -10.31 -10.45 6.87
CA ASN A 159 -9.56 -9.23 6.50
C ASN A 159 -10.07 -8.51 5.25
N ARG A 160 -11.35 -8.68 4.90
CA ARG A 160 -11.96 -7.90 3.80
C ARG A 160 -12.26 -6.49 4.28
N THR A 161 -11.68 -5.51 3.61
CA THR A 161 -11.91 -4.09 3.88
C THR A 161 -12.57 -3.41 2.68
N ALA A 162 -13.39 -2.40 2.94
CA ALA A 162 -13.97 -1.57 1.91
C ALA A 162 -13.61 -0.10 2.21
N LEU A 163 -13.02 0.57 1.24
CA LEU A 163 -12.78 2.00 1.29
C LEU A 163 -13.86 2.70 0.47
N LEU A 164 -14.60 3.54 1.13
CA LEU A 164 -15.71 4.29 0.53
C LEU A 164 -15.41 5.78 0.61
N ASN A 165 -15.77 6.49 -0.46
CA ASN A 165 -15.73 7.95 -0.44
C ASN A 165 -16.91 8.50 0.37
N THR A 166 -16.69 9.63 1.03
CA THR A 166 -17.72 10.38 1.76
C THR A 166 -18.58 11.17 0.76
N GLN A 167 -19.49 10.51 0.06
CA GLN A 167 -20.54 11.18 -0.71
C GLN A 167 -21.89 10.92 -0.10
#